data_7757b4b86801c669b6f12e8520097a2d
#
_entry.id   7757b4b86801c669b6f12e8520097a2d
#
_cell.length_a   1.000
_cell.length_b   1.000
_cell.length_c   1.000
_cell.angle_alpha   90.00
_cell.angle_beta   90.00
_cell.angle_gamma   90.00
#
_symmetry.space_group_name_H-M   'P 1'
#
loop_
_entity.id
_entity.type
_entity.pdbx_description
1 polymer ?
#
loop_
_entity_poly.entity_id
_entity_poly.type
_entity_poly.pdbx_seq_one_letter_code
_entity_poly.pdbx_strand_id
1 'polypeptide(L)'
;MLGLGGSIGTPSAGIRGEVIVVDSFEELDDRKDEVKGRIVLFNAEFTTYSETVQYRYKGAPAAAQYGAVASLIRSVGSWSMNTPHTGGMAYADTIPKIPHAALTPEDAMMLRRIHDRGDKIILELKMEAKMAEDRYSRNVVAELPGSEFPEEVVVLGGHIDSW
;
A
#
# COMPACT_ATOMS: atom_id res chain seq x y z
N MET A 1 5.81 -3.02 -9.38
CA MET A 1 5.71 -2.84 -7.93
C MET A 1 6.17 -1.45 -7.55
N LEU A 2 5.53 -0.82 -6.59
CA LEU A 2 5.84 0.52 -6.10
C LEU A 2 5.81 0.53 -4.56
N GLY A 3 6.88 1.02 -3.91
CA GLY A 3 6.93 1.15 -2.45
C GLY A 3 5.89 2.14 -1.94
N LEU A 4 5.29 1.86 -0.78
CA LEU A 4 4.32 2.75 -0.15
C LEU A 4 5.02 3.85 0.65
N GLY A 5 4.41 5.04 0.67
CA GLY A 5 4.90 6.19 1.42
C GLY A 5 4.94 5.89 2.92
N GLY A 6 6.13 6.03 3.53
CA GLY A 6 6.38 5.66 4.92
C GLY A 6 6.91 4.23 5.12
N SER A 7 6.94 3.39 4.08
CA SER A 7 7.51 2.04 4.18
C SER A 7 9.01 2.07 4.45
N ILE A 8 9.50 1.08 5.20
CA ILE A 8 10.93 0.77 5.25
C ILE A 8 11.35 -0.03 4.01
N GLY A 9 12.65 0.00 3.69
CA GLY A 9 13.24 -0.84 2.66
C GLY A 9 13.51 -2.26 3.13
N THR A 10 14.01 -3.08 2.22
CA THR A 10 14.53 -4.42 2.52
C THR A 10 15.98 -4.34 2.99
N PRO A 11 16.50 -5.38 3.67
CA PRO A 11 17.94 -5.57 3.77
C PRO A 11 18.63 -5.54 2.40
N SER A 12 19.92 -5.24 2.35
CA SER A 12 20.67 -5.14 1.08
C SER A 12 20.62 -6.43 0.23
N ALA A 13 20.52 -7.58 0.87
CA ALA A 13 20.34 -8.87 0.20
C ALA A 13 18.92 -9.09 -0.35
N GLY A 14 17.97 -8.19 -0.04
CA GLY A 14 16.56 -8.40 -0.33
C GLY A 14 15.87 -9.33 0.67
N ILE A 15 14.60 -9.60 0.41
CA ILE A 15 13.79 -10.59 1.13
C ILE A 15 13.30 -11.62 0.11
N ARG A 16 13.58 -12.89 0.36
CA ARG A 16 13.05 -14.00 -0.41
C ARG A 16 12.11 -14.81 0.45
N GLY A 17 10.85 -14.95 0.03
CA GLY A 17 9.84 -15.65 0.83
C GLY A 17 8.74 -16.26 -0.02
N GLU A 18 8.07 -17.24 0.57
CA GLU A 18 6.82 -17.78 0.05
C GLU A 18 5.70 -16.77 0.24
N VAL A 19 4.82 -16.65 -0.74
CA VAL A 19 3.67 -15.74 -0.69
C VAL A 19 2.44 -16.46 -0.20
N ILE A 20 1.76 -15.86 0.77
CA ILE A 20 0.37 -16.18 1.11
C ILE A 20 -0.51 -15.06 0.58
N VAL A 21 -1.56 -15.41 -0.16
CA VAL A 21 -2.54 -14.45 -0.70
C VAL A 21 -3.80 -14.50 0.15
N VAL A 22 -4.26 -13.33 0.58
CA VAL A 22 -5.48 -13.15 1.36
C VAL A 22 -6.32 -12.02 0.78
N ASP A 23 -7.64 -12.12 0.86
CA ASP A 23 -8.55 -11.08 0.34
C ASP A 23 -9.04 -10.13 1.42
N SER A 24 -8.85 -10.48 2.70
CA SER A 24 -9.30 -9.66 3.83
C SER A 24 -8.40 -9.79 5.06
N PHE A 25 -8.58 -8.89 6.03
CA PHE A 25 -7.96 -9.02 7.35
C PHE A 25 -8.50 -10.21 8.13
N GLU A 26 -9.78 -10.55 7.95
CA GLU A 26 -10.40 -11.71 8.57
C GLU A 26 -9.75 -13.02 8.06
N GLU A 27 -9.58 -13.15 6.74
CA GLU A 27 -8.86 -14.30 6.17
C GLU A 27 -7.41 -14.38 6.66
N LEU A 28 -6.74 -13.24 6.83
CA LEU A 28 -5.40 -13.21 7.42
C LEU A 28 -5.41 -13.78 8.86
N ASP A 29 -6.39 -13.37 9.67
CA ASP A 29 -6.53 -13.82 11.06
C ASP A 29 -6.84 -15.32 11.14
N ASP A 30 -7.69 -15.82 10.27
CA ASP A 30 -8.01 -17.25 10.17
C ASP A 30 -6.80 -18.10 9.78
N ARG A 31 -5.90 -17.54 8.97
CA ARG A 31 -4.70 -18.19 8.44
C ARG A 31 -3.41 -17.75 9.12
N LYS A 32 -3.48 -17.15 10.29
CA LYS A 32 -2.33 -16.57 11.02
C LYS A 32 -1.16 -17.52 11.23
N ASP A 33 -1.44 -18.81 11.43
CA ASP A 33 -0.41 -19.84 11.67
C ASP A 33 0.43 -20.13 10.40
N GLU A 34 -0.06 -19.74 9.22
CA GLU A 34 0.63 -19.89 7.95
C GLU A 34 1.55 -18.69 7.63
N VAL A 35 1.42 -17.56 8.35
CA VAL A 35 2.01 -16.26 7.98
C VAL A 35 3.49 -16.14 8.30
N LYS A 36 3.94 -16.77 9.38
CA LYS A 36 5.30 -16.60 9.89
C LYS A 36 6.38 -16.89 8.84
N GLY A 37 7.24 -15.91 8.59
CA GLY A 37 8.34 -15.99 7.63
C GLY A 37 7.90 -15.84 6.16
N ARG A 38 6.63 -15.59 5.89
CA ARG A 38 6.09 -15.43 4.54
C ARG A 38 5.89 -13.96 4.16
N ILE A 39 5.67 -13.72 2.88
CA ILE A 39 5.21 -12.45 2.32
C ILE A 39 3.69 -12.52 2.20
N VAL A 40 2.99 -11.58 2.83
CA VAL A 40 1.52 -11.50 2.73
C VAL A 40 1.13 -10.59 1.56
N LEU A 41 0.31 -11.09 0.64
CA LEU A 41 -0.32 -10.28 -0.40
C LEU A 41 -1.82 -10.12 -0.07
N PHE A 42 -2.23 -8.88 0.22
CA PHE A 42 -3.64 -8.51 0.28
C PHE A 42 -4.17 -8.27 -1.13
N ASN A 43 -5.01 -9.16 -1.64
CA ASN A 43 -5.63 -9.06 -2.96
C ASN A 43 -7.08 -8.55 -2.87
N ALA A 44 -7.40 -7.73 -1.88
CA ALA A 44 -8.75 -7.19 -1.69
C ALA A 44 -9.27 -6.49 -2.96
N GLU A 45 -10.48 -6.83 -3.38
CA GLU A 45 -11.13 -6.14 -4.49
C GLU A 45 -11.50 -4.70 -4.11
N PHE A 46 -11.44 -3.82 -5.10
CA PHE A 46 -11.86 -2.45 -4.90
C PHE A 46 -13.38 -2.37 -4.78
N THR A 47 -13.85 -1.85 -3.67
CA THR A 47 -15.26 -1.52 -3.40
C THR A 47 -15.46 -0.02 -3.41
N THR A 48 -15.04 0.62 -2.34
CA THR A 48 -14.91 2.07 -2.21
C THR A 48 -13.49 2.42 -1.78
N TYR A 49 -13.07 3.66 -2.04
CA TYR A 49 -11.72 4.09 -1.62
C TYR A 49 -11.55 3.96 -0.10
N SER A 50 -12.54 4.39 0.68
CA SER A 50 -12.49 4.38 2.14
C SER A 50 -12.34 2.98 2.75
N GLU A 51 -12.96 1.98 2.15
CA GLU A 51 -12.88 0.59 2.59
C GLU A 51 -11.56 -0.05 2.13
N THR A 52 -11.26 0.06 0.84
CA THR A 52 -10.12 -0.65 0.27
C THR A 52 -8.77 -0.04 0.69
N VAL A 53 -8.69 1.26 0.95
CA VAL A 53 -7.47 1.93 1.41
C VAL A 53 -6.94 1.41 2.74
N GLN A 54 -7.79 0.76 3.55
CA GLN A 54 -7.37 0.19 4.84
C GLN A 54 -6.30 -0.89 4.67
N TYR A 55 -6.33 -1.67 3.60
CA TYR A 55 -5.29 -2.67 3.30
C TYR A 55 -3.94 -2.02 3.00
N ARG A 56 -3.94 -0.87 2.32
CA ARG A 56 -2.73 -0.08 2.12
C ARG A 56 -2.22 0.51 3.43
N TYR A 57 -3.11 1.08 4.23
CA TYR A 57 -2.73 1.80 5.43
C TYR A 57 -2.32 0.87 6.59
N LYS A 58 -3.02 -0.25 6.78
CA LYS A 58 -2.86 -1.16 7.92
C LYS A 58 -2.28 -2.53 7.56
N GLY A 59 -2.07 -2.84 6.28
CA GLY A 59 -1.66 -4.18 5.85
C GLY A 59 -0.33 -4.64 6.42
N ALA A 60 0.68 -3.75 6.47
CA ALA A 60 1.98 -4.12 7.03
C ALA A 60 1.91 -4.46 8.53
N PRO A 61 1.36 -3.63 9.43
CA PRO A 61 1.22 -4.01 10.84
C PRO A 61 0.32 -5.24 11.03
N ALA A 62 -0.75 -5.39 10.27
CA ALA A 62 -1.61 -6.57 10.35
C ALA A 62 -0.87 -7.87 9.98
N ALA A 63 -0.03 -7.85 8.96
CA ALA A 63 0.78 -9.01 8.59
C ALA A 63 1.94 -9.25 9.57
N ALA A 64 2.60 -8.19 10.01
CA ALA A 64 3.77 -8.26 10.88
C ALA A 64 3.47 -8.84 12.27
N GLN A 65 2.27 -8.61 12.82
CA GLN A 65 1.87 -9.19 14.11
C GLN A 65 1.90 -10.72 14.10
N TYR A 66 1.73 -11.35 12.94
CA TYR A 66 1.80 -12.82 12.75
C TYR A 66 3.16 -13.28 12.21
N GLY A 67 4.16 -12.37 12.17
CA GLY A 67 5.52 -12.71 11.78
C GLY A 67 5.79 -12.74 10.28
N ALA A 68 4.98 -12.05 9.46
CA ALA A 68 5.30 -11.83 8.06
C ALA A 68 6.62 -11.06 7.91
N VAL A 69 7.37 -11.35 6.84
CA VAL A 69 8.65 -10.67 6.55
C VAL A 69 8.49 -9.49 5.59
N ALA A 70 7.41 -9.43 4.85
CA ALA A 70 7.00 -8.32 4.01
C ALA A 70 5.49 -8.39 3.76
N SER A 71 4.90 -7.28 3.32
CA SER A 71 3.51 -7.19 2.92
C SER A 71 3.39 -6.53 1.55
N LEU A 72 2.47 -7.01 0.75
CA LEU A 72 2.13 -6.48 -0.56
C LEU A 72 0.63 -6.22 -0.61
N ILE A 73 0.21 -5.26 -1.43
CA ILE A 73 -1.19 -5.01 -1.70
C ILE A 73 -1.49 -4.99 -3.20
N ARG A 74 -2.67 -5.43 -3.57
CA ARG A 74 -3.31 -5.01 -4.81
C ARG A 74 -3.56 -3.52 -4.75
N SER A 75 -3.13 -2.76 -5.74
CA SER A 75 -3.34 -1.32 -5.80
C SER A 75 -4.78 -0.92 -5.56
N VAL A 76 -4.97 0.14 -4.76
CA VAL A 76 -6.30 0.66 -4.39
C VAL A 76 -6.86 1.44 -5.57
N GLY A 77 -7.72 0.80 -6.35
CA GLY A 77 -8.37 1.39 -7.51
C GLY A 77 -9.22 0.37 -8.23
N SER A 78 -10.23 0.85 -8.96
CA SER A 78 -11.18 -0.01 -9.67
C SER A 78 -10.55 -0.74 -10.87
N TRP A 79 -9.49 -0.20 -11.43
CA TRP A 79 -8.78 -0.73 -12.58
C TRP A 79 -7.38 -0.10 -12.66
N SER A 80 -6.48 -0.77 -13.41
CA SER A 80 -5.19 -0.17 -13.69
C SER A 80 -4.75 -0.46 -15.09
N MET A 81 -3.99 0.09 -15.80
CA MET A 81 -3.39 -0.29 -17.07
C MET A 81 -1.95 -0.78 -16.81
N ASN A 82 -1.84 -1.79 -15.99
CA ASN A 82 -0.57 -2.30 -15.48
C ASN A 82 0.27 -1.25 -14.74
N THR A 83 -0.41 -0.30 -14.07
CA THR A 83 0.22 0.77 -13.30
C THR A 83 -0.08 0.57 -11.82
N PRO A 84 0.94 0.39 -10.95
CA PRO A 84 0.71 0.31 -9.52
C PRO A 84 0.33 1.69 -8.98
N HIS A 85 -0.62 1.72 -8.06
CA HIS A 85 -1.05 2.92 -7.36
C HIS A 85 -0.48 2.92 -5.94
N THR A 86 0.30 3.95 -5.61
CA THR A 86 0.93 4.11 -4.30
C THR A 86 0.09 4.95 -3.35
N GLY A 87 0.65 5.34 -2.24
CA GLY A 87 0.08 6.21 -1.21
C GLY A 87 0.69 5.95 0.15
N GLY A 88 0.26 6.71 1.14
CA GLY A 88 0.75 6.60 2.51
C GLY A 88 0.28 5.32 3.20
N MET A 89 1.11 4.85 4.12
CA MET A 89 0.82 3.78 5.07
C MET A 89 1.23 4.19 6.48
N ALA A 90 0.83 3.43 7.50
CA ALA A 90 1.29 3.65 8.86
C ALA A 90 1.83 2.35 9.47
N TYR A 91 2.82 2.51 10.36
CA TYR A 91 3.26 1.45 11.26
C TYR A 91 2.63 1.63 12.64
N ALA A 92 2.46 0.52 13.36
CA ALA A 92 2.15 0.55 14.79
C ALA A 92 3.47 0.47 15.58
N ASP A 93 3.61 1.29 16.63
CA ASP A 93 4.86 1.39 17.41
C ASP A 93 5.23 0.08 18.14
N THR A 94 4.23 -0.75 18.43
CA THR A 94 4.38 -2.00 19.19
C THR A 94 4.65 -3.22 18.31
N ILE A 95 4.63 -3.06 16.98
CA ILE A 95 4.75 -4.17 16.02
C ILE A 95 6.01 -3.96 15.15
N PRO A 96 6.79 -5.01 14.86
CA PRO A 96 7.96 -4.89 13.99
C PRO A 96 7.59 -4.28 12.63
N LYS A 97 8.39 -3.34 12.15
CA LYS A 97 8.22 -2.77 10.82
C LYS A 97 8.69 -3.75 9.77
N ILE A 98 7.88 -3.97 8.75
CA ILE A 98 8.20 -4.77 7.58
C ILE A 98 8.00 -3.96 6.30
N PRO A 99 8.73 -4.25 5.19
CA PRO A 99 8.51 -3.60 3.91
C PRO A 99 7.08 -3.79 3.41
N HIS A 100 6.53 -2.72 2.81
CA HIS A 100 5.18 -2.72 2.26
C HIS A 100 5.13 -2.03 0.90
N ALA A 101 4.56 -2.70 -0.11
CA ALA A 101 4.52 -2.21 -1.47
C ALA A 101 3.20 -2.55 -2.19
N ALA A 102 2.87 -1.74 -3.20
CA ALA A 102 1.74 -1.98 -4.08
C ALA A 102 2.16 -2.72 -5.36
N LEU A 103 1.37 -3.70 -5.72
CA LEU A 103 1.38 -4.36 -7.03
C LEU A 103 0.29 -3.77 -7.92
N THR A 104 0.41 -3.97 -9.22
CA THR A 104 -0.73 -3.71 -10.12
C THR A 104 -1.89 -4.66 -9.80
N PRO A 105 -3.15 -4.29 -10.04
CA PRO A 105 -4.26 -5.22 -9.93
C PRO A 105 -4.04 -6.49 -10.74
N GLU A 106 -3.48 -6.37 -11.95
CA GLU A 106 -3.21 -7.49 -12.86
C GLU A 106 -2.22 -8.50 -12.26
N ASP A 107 -1.10 -7.99 -11.67
CA ASP A 107 -0.10 -8.84 -11.03
C ASP A 107 -0.65 -9.52 -9.78
N ALA A 108 -1.39 -8.77 -8.93
CA ALA A 108 -2.01 -9.33 -7.74
C ALA A 108 -3.02 -10.43 -8.09
N MET A 109 -3.87 -10.21 -9.11
CA MET A 109 -4.82 -11.19 -9.61
C MET A 109 -4.12 -12.40 -10.25
N MET A 110 -2.97 -12.20 -10.90
CA MET A 110 -2.16 -13.30 -11.42
C MET A 110 -1.65 -14.17 -10.26
N LEU A 111 -1.07 -13.56 -9.23
CA LEU A 111 -0.59 -14.28 -8.04
C LEU A 111 -1.74 -14.99 -7.32
N ARG A 112 -2.92 -14.36 -7.22
CA ARG A 112 -4.12 -15.02 -6.67
C ARG A 112 -4.46 -16.29 -7.45
N ARG A 113 -4.53 -16.24 -8.78
CA ARG A 113 -4.83 -17.43 -9.60
C ARG A 113 -3.78 -18.53 -9.47
N ILE A 114 -2.50 -18.19 -9.27
CA ILE A 114 -1.44 -19.17 -9.01
C ILE A 114 -1.67 -19.82 -7.64
N HIS A 115 -1.97 -19.02 -6.63
CA HIS A 115 -2.25 -19.48 -5.28
C HIS A 115 -3.46 -20.44 -5.24
N ASP A 116 -4.55 -20.10 -5.93
CA ASP A 116 -5.79 -20.90 -5.99
C ASP A 116 -5.60 -22.27 -6.66
N ARG A 117 -4.60 -22.41 -7.52
CA ARG A 117 -4.21 -23.71 -8.08
C ARG A 117 -3.40 -24.58 -7.13
N GLY A 118 -3.05 -24.05 -5.96
CA GLY A 118 -2.17 -24.73 -4.99
C GLY A 118 -0.68 -24.65 -5.34
N ASP A 119 -0.30 -23.83 -6.32
CA ASP A 119 1.09 -23.67 -6.71
C ASP A 119 1.83 -22.80 -5.68
N LYS A 120 3.06 -23.21 -5.34
CA LYS A 120 3.91 -22.45 -4.45
C LYS A 120 4.49 -21.23 -5.13
N ILE A 121 4.23 -20.04 -4.56
CA ILE A 121 4.74 -18.77 -5.06
C ILE A 121 5.94 -18.34 -4.22
N ILE A 122 7.09 -18.17 -4.84
CA ILE A 122 8.28 -17.58 -4.19
C ILE A 122 8.56 -16.22 -4.83
N LEU A 123 8.60 -15.18 -4.03
CA LEU A 123 9.03 -13.86 -4.48
C LEU A 123 10.38 -13.47 -3.87
N GLU A 124 11.13 -12.70 -4.65
CA GLU A 124 12.27 -11.94 -4.17
C GLU A 124 11.91 -10.46 -4.23
N LEU A 125 11.96 -9.80 -3.08
CA LEU A 125 11.61 -8.39 -2.89
C LEU A 125 12.86 -7.60 -2.58
N LYS A 126 13.13 -6.54 -3.38
CA LYS A 126 14.21 -5.60 -3.13
C LYS A 126 13.67 -4.18 -3.22
N MET A 127 13.78 -3.44 -2.13
CA MET A 127 13.29 -2.07 -2.00
C MET A 127 14.30 -1.21 -1.25
N GLU A 128 14.54 0.01 -1.74
CA GLU A 128 15.42 1.00 -1.12
C GLU A 128 14.63 2.13 -0.41
N ALA A 129 13.37 1.84 0.00
CA ALA A 129 12.52 2.81 0.67
C ALA A 129 13.15 3.27 1.98
N LYS A 130 13.21 4.58 2.17
CA LYS A 130 13.73 5.22 3.38
C LYS A 130 13.08 6.57 3.60
N MET A 131 12.95 6.98 4.84
CA MET A 131 12.62 8.37 5.16
C MET A 131 13.80 9.26 4.79
N ALA A 132 13.53 10.32 4.06
CA ALA A 132 14.49 11.38 3.75
C ALA A 132 14.32 12.55 4.72
N GLU A 133 15.26 13.49 4.70
CA GLU A 133 15.10 14.77 5.41
C GLU A 133 13.93 15.55 4.83
N ASP A 134 13.26 16.31 5.70
CA ASP A 134 12.19 17.22 5.30
C ASP A 134 12.67 18.24 4.26
N ARG A 135 11.83 18.51 3.29
CA ARG A 135 12.07 19.53 2.26
C ARG A 135 10.91 20.50 2.20
N TYR A 136 11.24 21.77 1.94
CA TYR A 136 10.21 22.77 1.74
C TYR A 136 9.44 22.51 0.45
N SER A 137 8.12 22.58 0.54
CA SER A 137 7.21 22.61 -0.59
C SER A 137 6.44 23.92 -0.63
N ARG A 138 5.54 24.10 -1.58
CA ARG A 138 4.77 25.31 -1.79
C ARG A 138 3.32 24.99 -2.11
N ASN A 139 2.42 25.83 -1.59
CA ASN A 139 1.07 25.94 -2.11
C ASN A 139 1.03 27.16 -3.05
N VAL A 140 0.42 26.99 -4.21
CA VAL A 140 0.12 28.11 -5.10
C VAL A 140 -1.28 28.61 -4.75
N VAL A 141 -1.39 29.85 -4.37
CA VAL A 141 -2.65 30.48 -3.99
C VAL A 141 -2.87 31.68 -4.90
N ALA A 142 -4.06 31.77 -5.45
CA ALA A 142 -4.53 32.93 -6.21
C ALA A 142 -5.90 33.35 -5.71
N GLU A 143 -6.17 34.63 -5.71
CA GLU A 143 -7.44 35.20 -5.27
C GLU A 143 -7.99 36.12 -6.36
N LEU A 144 -9.29 36.04 -6.59
CA LEU A 144 -10.06 36.96 -7.39
C LEU A 144 -11.17 37.55 -6.53
N PRO A 145 -11.00 38.77 -5.99
CA PRO A 145 -12.04 39.39 -5.15
C PRO A 145 -13.35 39.60 -5.92
N GLY A 146 -14.46 39.29 -5.27
CA GLY A 146 -15.79 39.54 -5.79
C GLY A 146 -16.10 41.05 -5.83
N SER A 147 -16.96 41.50 -6.74
CA SER A 147 -17.36 42.88 -6.85
C SER A 147 -18.60 43.26 -6.01
N GLU A 148 -19.44 42.28 -5.68
CA GLU A 148 -20.69 42.52 -4.93
C GLU A 148 -20.57 42.11 -3.45
N PHE A 149 -19.91 40.95 -3.20
CA PHE A 149 -19.74 40.38 -1.85
C PHE A 149 -18.27 39.99 -1.67
N PRO A 150 -17.32 40.92 -1.58
CA PRO A 150 -15.90 40.63 -1.54
C PRO A 150 -15.43 39.89 -0.27
N GLU A 151 -16.25 39.89 0.79
CA GLU A 151 -16.04 39.12 2.04
C GLU A 151 -16.51 37.68 1.95
N GLU A 152 -17.30 37.29 0.95
CA GLU A 152 -17.72 35.93 0.74
C GLU A 152 -16.68 35.20 -0.14
N VAL A 153 -16.11 34.12 0.40
CA VAL A 153 -15.02 33.39 -0.25
C VAL A 153 -15.46 32.01 -0.70
N VAL A 154 -15.30 31.72 -1.97
CA VAL A 154 -15.41 30.37 -2.52
C VAL A 154 -14.02 29.82 -2.74
N VAL A 155 -13.67 28.72 -2.05
CA VAL A 155 -12.36 28.07 -2.14
C VAL A 155 -12.43 26.88 -3.08
N LEU A 156 -11.58 26.88 -4.09
CA LEU A 156 -11.34 25.75 -4.98
C LEU A 156 -9.90 25.24 -4.75
N GLY A 157 -9.71 23.96 -4.69
CA GLY A 157 -8.39 23.38 -4.50
C GLY A 157 -8.19 22.12 -5.33
N GLY A 158 -6.95 21.85 -5.67
CA GLY A 158 -6.54 20.63 -6.35
C GLY A 158 -5.09 20.30 -6.03
N HIS A 159 -4.75 19.03 -6.11
CA HIS A 159 -3.38 18.57 -5.97
C HIS A 159 -2.51 19.10 -7.11
N ILE A 160 -1.29 19.52 -6.78
CA ILE A 160 -0.24 19.88 -7.75
C ILE A 160 0.69 18.68 -8.02
N ASP A 161 0.70 17.71 -7.11
CA ASP A 161 1.42 16.46 -7.23
C ASP A 161 0.54 15.36 -7.86
N SER A 162 1.18 14.30 -8.32
CA SER A 162 0.53 13.09 -8.81
C SER A 162 1.25 11.83 -8.31
N TRP A 163 0.55 10.73 -8.36
CA TRP A 163 1.07 9.40 -8.03
C TRP A 163 1.89 8.81 -9.17
#